data_a21987f01f8de8a7fb731fa5b358e239
#
_entry.id   a21987f01f8de8a7fb731fa5b358e239
#
_cell.length_a   1.000
_cell.length_b   1.000
_cell.length_c   1.000
_cell.angle_alpha   90.00
_cell.angle_beta   90.00
_cell.angle_gamma   90.00
#
_symmetry.space_group_name_H-M   'P 1'
#
loop_
_entity.id
_entity.type
_entity.pdbx_description
1 polymer ?
#
loop_
_entity_poly.entity_id
_entity_poly.type
_entity_poly.pdbx_seq_one_letter_code
_entity_poly.pdbx_strand_id
1 'polypeptide(L)'
;MTLKHIAGATGLIMASWLPSVCHAQDKPTGVTVAATGGSLGIGPEVGFRPSPIIGVRASATFLGLGHNVDVDDINYHGDLKLRSWGANADIYPFRNGFRLSAGFRVSSNRIDLVATPTEAVTVGQRVYTPEEIGTIEGKVRARRFAPTFTVGFAKNRDKGFAWSLDAGVMLHGRPRTEDVVATGELASNPLFQEDLARERAEIEGEVDNYKVYPIVQLSVGYTF
;
A
#
# COMPACT_ATOMS: atom_id res chain seq x y z
N MET A 1 -3.28 71.84 -37.49
CA MET A 1 -4.18 71.29 -36.49
C MET A 1 -4.12 69.79 -36.51
N THR A 2 -3.17 69.19 -35.87
CA THR A 2 -3.07 67.71 -35.77
C THR A 2 -2.41 67.34 -34.46
N LEU A 3 -3.17 66.71 -33.62
CA LEU A 3 -2.77 66.16 -32.32
C LEU A 3 -1.99 64.83 -32.57
N LYS A 4 -0.79 64.71 -32.07
CA LYS A 4 -0.04 63.45 -32.04
C LYS A 4 -0.07 62.89 -30.65
N HIS A 5 -0.61 61.68 -30.55
CA HIS A 5 -0.57 60.84 -29.34
C HIS A 5 0.81 60.26 -29.15
N ILE A 6 1.35 60.41 -27.94
CA ILE A 6 2.56 59.73 -27.50
C ILE A 6 2.09 58.60 -26.55
N ALA A 7 2.21 57.40 -26.98
CA ALA A 7 1.99 56.23 -26.17
C ALA A 7 3.30 55.86 -25.46
N GLY A 8 3.34 56.01 -24.13
CA GLY A 8 4.43 55.56 -23.30
C GLY A 8 4.27 54.07 -22.96
N ALA A 9 5.19 53.26 -23.44
CA ALA A 9 5.28 51.85 -23.06
C ALA A 9 6.11 51.73 -21.78
N THR A 10 5.44 51.47 -20.66
CA THR A 10 6.08 51.15 -19.39
C THR A 10 6.37 49.65 -19.35
N GLY A 11 7.61 49.29 -19.69
CA GLY A 11 8.09 47.92 -19.57
C GLY A 11 8.28 47.52 -18.11
N LEU A 12 7.43 46.62 -17.61
CA LEU A 12 7.55 45.99 -16.30
C LEU A 12 8.61 44.89 -16.39
N ILE A 13 9.83 45.16 -15.93
CA ILE A 13 10.89 44.15 -15.76
C ILE A 13 10.56 43.34 -14.51
N MET A 14 9.90 42.23 -14.67
CA MET A 14 9.81 41.21 -13.62
C MET A 14 11.18 40.52 -13.50
N ALA A 15 11.99 40.96 -12.55
CA ALA A 15 13.17 40.23 -12.13
C ALA A 15 12.72 38.93 -11.44
N SER A 16 12.80 37.84 -12.17
CA SER A 16 12.59 36.48 -11.61
C SER A 16 13.73 36.14 -10.67
N TRP A 17 13.48 36.29 -9.39
CA TRP A 17 14.32 35.71 -8.35
C TRP A 17 14.08 34.20 -8.33
N LEU A 18 14.76 33.48 -9.19
CA LEU A 18 14.93 32.05 -9.03
C LEU A 18 15.97 31.84 -7.93
N PRO A 19 15.62 31.17 -6.80
CA PRO A 19 16.65 30.77 -5.87
C PRO A 19 17.57 29.79 -6.60
N SER A 20 18.86 30.14 -6.71
CA SER A 20 19.89 29.23 -7.14
C SER A 20 19.96 28.10 -6.12
N VAL A 21 19.27 27.00 -6.42
CA VAL A 21 19.41 25.76 -5.66
C VAL A 21 20.83 25.28 -5.93
N CYS A 22 21.69 25.52 -4.97
CA CYS A 22 23.06 24.98 -4.96
C CYS A 22 22.92 23.45 -5.03
N HIS A 23 23.13 22.88 -6.21
CA HIS A 23 23.18 21.44 -6.41
C HIS A 23 24.52 20.96 -5.85
N ALA A 24 24.54 20.60 -4.59
CA ALA A 24 25.55 19.67 -4.12
C ALA A 24 25.40 18.42 -4.98
N GLN A 25 26.36 18.18 -5.87
CA GLN A 25 26.43 16.93 -6.61
C GLN A 25 26.70 15.81 -5.59
N ASP A 26 25.62 15.18 -5.12
CA ASP A 26 25.73 13.96 -4.34
C ASP A 26 26.42 12.92 -5.22
N LYS A 27 27.67 12.59 -4.91
CA LYS A 27 28.36 11.47 -5.53
C LYS A 27 27.66 10.21 -5.13
N PRO A 28 27.10 9.44 -6.08
CA PRO A 28 26.23 8.35 -5.72
C PRO A 28 27.02 7.04 -5.75
N THR A 29 27.67 6.70 -4.71
CA THR A 29 28.27 5.37 -4.57
C THR A 29 28.22 4.99 -3.10
N GLY A 30 27.23 4.18 -2.75
CA GLY A 30 27.14 3.71 -1.38
C GLY A 30 26.08 2.64 -1.23
N VAL A 31 26.28 1.80 -0.25
CA VAL A 31 25.27 0.89 0.25
C VAL A 31 24.54 1.59 1.39
N THR A 32 23.23 1.69 1.30
CA THR A 32 22.39 2.22 2.37
C THR A 32 21.68 1.05 3.06
N VAL A 33 21.78 1.01 4.38
CA VAL A 33 20.99 0.10 5.22
C VAL A 33 20.02 0.94 6.02
N ALA A 34 18.73 0.62 5.96
CA ALA A 34 17.67 1.40 6.58
C ALA A 34 16.60 0.50 7.23
N ALA A 35 15.88 1.09 8.16
CA ALA A 35 14.56 0.61 8.57
C ALA A 35 13.51 1.38 7.78
N THR A 36 12.55 0.67 7.21
CA THR A 36 11.41 1.25 6.48
C THR A 36 10.13 0.98 7.24
N GLY A 37 9.18 1.91 7.17
CA GLY A 37 7.87 1.78 7.82
C GLY A 37 6.79 2.56 7.08
N GLY A 38 5.58 2.01 7.03
CA GLY A 38 4.44 2.64 6.37
C GLY A 38 3.31 1.67 6.03
N SER A 39 2.59 1.93 4.96
CA SER A 39 1.43 1.13 4.57
C SER A 39 1.75 -0.33 4.25
N LEU A 40 2.98 -0.65 3.88
CA LEU A 40 3.42 -2.03 3.63
C LEU A 40 3.91 -2.76 4.91
N GLY A 41 3.88 -2.11 6.07
CA GLY A 41 4.44 -2.60 7.32
C GLY A 41 5.82 -2.03 7.61
N ILE A 42 6.50 -2.62 8.60
CA ILE A 42 7.82 -2.19 9.10
C ILE A 42 8.85 -3.29 8.81
N GLY A 43 10.10 -2.89 8.47
CA GLY A 43 11.16 -3.86 8.27
C GLY A 43 12.46 -3.27 7.74
N PRO A 44 13.46 -4.12 7.42
CA PRO A 44 14.73 -3.69 6.85
C PRO A 44 14.61 -3.35 5.36
N GLU A 45 15.42 -2.38 4.95
CA GLU A 45 15.66 -2.02 3.55
C GLU A 45 17.16 -1.91 3.29
N VAL A 46 17.62 -2.41 2.16
CA VAL A 46 18.99 -2.24 1.67
C VAL A 46 18.92 -1.61 0.29
N GLY A 47 19.64 -0.53 0.10
CA GLY A 47 19.76 0.20 -1.16
C GLY A 47 21.19 0.23 -1.66
N PHE A 48 21.36 0.21 -2.97
CA PHE A 48 22.63 0.39 -3.65
C PHE A 48 22.43 1.35 -4.84
N ARG A 49 23.23 2.39 -4.86
CA ARG A 49 23.18 3.43 -5.92
C ARG A 49 24.53 3.49 -6.63
N PRO A 50 24.73 2.69 -7.71
CA PRO A 50 26.00 2.64 -8.44
C PRO A 50 26.27 3.88 -9.29
N SER A 51 25.27 4.69 -9.57
CA SER A 51 25.41 5.89 -10.40
C SER A 51 24.50 7.05 -9.94
N PRO A 52 24.76 8.29 -10.40
CA PRO A 52 23.87 9.43 -10.12
C PRO A 52 22.42 9.25 -10.58
N ILE A 53 22.19 8.35 -11.50
CA ILE A 53 20.90 8.23 -12.21
C ILE A 53 20.18 6.95 -11.83
N ILE A 54 20.89 5.90 -11.41
CA ILE A 54 20.31 4.55 -11.21
C ILE A 54 20.61 4.07 -9.79
N GLY A 55 19.62 3.44 -9.19
CA GLY A 55 19.71 2.73 -7.92
C GLY A 55 18.88 1.46 -7.93
N VAL A 56 19.13 0.59 -6.97
CA VAL A 56 18.32 -0.59 -6.69
C VAL A 56 18.09 -0.68 -5.18
N ARG A 57 16.91 -1.16 -4.78
CA ARG A 57 16.57 -1.37 -3.37
C ARG A 57 15.85 -2.68 -3.20
N ALA A 58 16.09 -3.32 -2.07
CA ALA A 58 15.33 -4.49 -1.62
C ALA A 58 14.86 -4.26 -0.19
N SER A 59 13.64 -4.67 0.12
CA SER A 59 13.09 -4.54 1.46
C SER A 59 12.22 -5.75 1.81
N ALA A 60 12.13 -6.02 3.12
CA ALA A 60 11.20 -6.98 3.69
C ALA A 60 10.42 -6.29 4.79
N THR A 61 9.09 -6.41 4.78
CA THR A 61 8.22 -5.71 5.74
C THR A 61 7.22 -6.68 6.38
N PHE A 62 6.90 -6.41 7.63
CA PHE A 62 6.02 -7.21 8.46
C PHE A 62 5.06 -6.28 9.20
N LEU A 63 3.80 -6.68 9.35
CA LEU A 63 2.84 -6.03 10.23
C LEU A 63 1.80 -7.05 10.63
N GLY A 64 1.50 -7.14 11.92
CA GLY A 64 0.41 -7.94 12.47
C GLY A 64 -0.48 -7.01 13.29
N LEU A 65 -1.76 -6.95 12.95
CA LEU A 65 -2.78 -6.19 13.67
C LEU A 65 -3.98 -7.11 13.88
N GLY A 66 -4.37 -7.30 15.15
CA GLY A 66 -5.62 -7.93 15.53
C GLY A 66 -6.58 -6.88 16.06
N HIS A 67 -7.83 -6.92 15.65
CA HIS A 67 -8.86 -6.02 16.12
C HIS A 67 -10.18 -6.74 16.33
N ASN A 68 -10.85 -6.41 17.44
CA ASN A 68 -12.21 -6.88 17.73
C ASN A 68 -13.15 -5.69 17.51
N VAL A 69 -14.22 -5.92 16.78
CA VAL A 69 -15.28 -4.95 16.56
C VAL A 69 -16.63 -5.63 16.77
N ASP A 70 -17.47 -5.03 17.58
CA ASP A 70 -18.85 -5.45 17.76
C ASP A 70 -19.74 -4.52 16.92
N VAL A 71 -20.40 -5.06 15.92
CA VAL A 71 -21.31 -4.32 15.04
C VAL A 71 -22.60 -5.12 14.87
N ASP A 72 -23.74 -4.47 15.12
CA ASP A 72 -25.09 -5.00 14.86
C ASP A 72 -25.26 -6.45 15.33
N ASP A 73 -24.99 -6.71 16.62
CA ASP A 73 -25.14 -8.03 17.26
C ASP A 73 -24.24 -9.16 16.71
N ILE A 74 -23.18 -8.78 16.01
CA ILE A 74 -22.14 -9.70 15.53
C ILE A 74 -20.79 -9.28 16.11
N ASN A 75 -20.13 -10.23 16.78
CA ASN A 75 -18.76 -10.07 17.23
C ASN A 75 -17.81 -10.44 16.08
N TYR A 76 -17.11 -9.44 15.57
CA TYR A 76 -16.07 -9.63 14.55
C TYR A 76 -14.69 -9.64 15.19
N HIS A 77 -13.94 -10.68 14.88
CA HIS A 77 -12.50 -10.72 15.15
C HIS A 77 -11.75 -10.76 13.83
N GLY A 78 -10.86 -9.79 13.62
CA GLY A 78 -10.08 -9.67 12.41
C GLY A 78 -8.58 -9.64 12.69
N ASP A 79 -7.83 -10.58 12.10
CA ASP A 79 -6.38 -10.62 12.11
C ASP A 79 -5.83 -10.23 10.73
N LEU A 80 -5.21 -9.04 10.64
CA LEU A 80 -4.45 -8.62 9.48
C LEU A 80 -2.99 -9.02 9.64
N LYS A 81 -2.50 -9.88 8.77
CA LYS A 81 -1.09 -10.31 8.73
C LYS A 81 -0.47 -9.89 7.41
N LEU A 82 0.34 -8.82 7.45
CA LEU A 82 1.12 -8.36 6.31
C LEU A 82 2.53 -8.92 6.41
N ARG A 83 2.95 -9.63 5.39
CA ARG A 83 4.32 -10.08 5.20
C ARG A 83 4.66 -9.99 3.73
N SER A 84 5.64 -9.16 3.41
CA SER A 84 6.07 -9.03 2.02
C SER A 84 7.55 -8.71 1.91
N TRP A 85 8.15 -9.10 0.81
CA TRP A 85 9.47 -8.69 0.40
C TRP A 85 9.45 -8.28 -1.06
N GLY A 86 10.38 -7.44 -1.48
CA GLY A 86 10.41 -6.98 -2.86
C GLY A 86 11.67 -6.22 -3.20
N ALA A 87 11.77 -5.89 -4.46
CA ALA A 87 12.86 -5.07 -4.98
C ALA A 87 12.33 -4.01 -5.95
N ASN A 88 13.01 -2.87 -5.97
CA ASN A 88 12.72 -1.75 -6.84
C ASN A 88 13.99 -1.31 -7.57
N ALA A 89 13.85 -0.95 -8.83
CA ALA A 89 14.82 -0.17 -9.58
C ALA A 89 14.43 1.31 -9.46
N ASP A 90 15.39 2.15 -9.12
CA ASP A 90 15.21 3.58 -8.93
C ASP A 90 15.88 4.35 -10.05
N ILE A 91 15.19 5.34 -10.60
CA ILE A 91 15.74 6.30 -11.56
C ILE A 91 15.69 7.68 -10.91
N TYR A 92 16.82 8.38 -10.93
CA TYR A 92 17.00 9.74 -10.42
C TYR A 92 17.16 10.72 -11.60
N PRO A 93 16.07 11.20 -12.21
CA PRO A 93 16.12 11.94 -13.46
C PRO A 93 16.86 13.28 -13.33
N PHE A 94 16.83 13.88 -12.15
CA PHE A 94 17.46 15.16 -11.88
C PHE A 94 18.81 15.03 -11.14
N ARG A 95 19.31 13.80 -10.97
CA ARG A 95 20.56 13.50 -10.22
C ARG A 95 20.58 14.06 -8.79
N ASN A 96 19.41 14.29 -8.22
CA ASN A 96 19.18 14.75 -6.85
C ASN A 96 18.48 13.65 -6.02
N GLY A 97 17.76 14.03 -4.98
CA GLY A 97 17.00 13.10 -4.14
C GLY A 97 15.68 12.61 -4.76
N PHE A 98 15.14 13.28 -5.76
CA PHE A 98 13.90 12.84 -6.42
C PHE A 98 14.13 11.56 -7.21
N ARG A 99 13.24 10.59 -7.02
CA ARG A 99 13.32 9.29 -7.70
C ARG A 99 11.96 8.81 -8.20
N LEU A 100 12.01 8.10 -9.32
CA LEU A 100 10.93 7.28 -9.82
C LEU A 100 11.36 5.83 -9.67
N SER A 101 10.49 5.00 -9.14
CA SER A 101 10.81 3.60 -8.85
C SER A 101 9.78 2.68 -9.48
N ALA A 102 10.26 1.62 -10.08
CA ALA A 102 9.44 0.51 -10.55
C ALA A 102 10.02 -0.80 -9.99
N GLY A 103 9.14 -1.70 -9.58
CA GLY A 103 9.58 -2.95 -8.99
C GLY A 103 8.45 -3.94 -8.78
N PHE A 104 8.69 -4.85 -7.87
CA PHE A 104 7.72 -5.86 -7.49
C PHE A 104 7.77 -6.15 -6.00
N ARG A 105 6.65 -6.68 -5.50
CA ARG A 105 6.58 -7.30 -4.17
C ARG A 105 6.01 -8.71 -4.28
N VAL A 106 6.57 -9.59 -3.47
CA VAL A 106 6.02 -10.91 -3.20
C VAL A 106 5.44 -10.87 -1.80
N SER A 107 4.12 -11.00 -1.70
CA SER A 107 3.41 -10.89 -0.44
C SER A 107 2.74 -12.20 -0.05
N SER A 108 2.69 -12.45 1.25
CA SER A 108 1.90 -13.49 1.88
C SER A 108 0.86 -12.84 2.80
N ASN A 109 0.26 -11.75 2.32
CA ASN A 109 -0.73 -11.01 3.07
C ASN A 109 -2.00 -11.84 3.16
N ARG A 110 -2.56 -11.92 4.36
CA ARG A 110 -3.83 -12.57 4.63
C ARG A 110 -4.61 -11.79 5.67
N ILE A 111 -5.91 -11.89 5.55
CA ILE A 111 -6.86 -11.43 6.53
C ILE A 111 -7.61 -12.68 6.97
N ASP A 112 -7.54 -12.99 8.25
CA ASP A 112 -8.34 -14.03 8.89
C ASP A 112 -9.50 -13.30 9.56
N LEU A 113 -10.73 -13.62 9.19
CA LEU A 113 -11.96 -13.04 9.75
C LEU A 113 -12.76 -14.12 10.43
N VAL A 114 -13.23 -13.81 11.64
CA VAL A 114 -14.13 -14.67 12.41
C VAL A 114 -15.33 -13.83 12.80
N ALA A 115 -16.53 -14.24 12.40
CA ALA A 115 -17.79 -13.61 12.74
C ALA A 115 -18.61 -14.58 13.60
N THR A 116 -19.05 -14.13 14.78
CA THR A 116 -19.90 -14.89 15.69
C THR A 116 -21.17 -14.09 15.94
N PRO A 117 -22.29 -14.46 15.31
CA PRO A 117 -23.59 -13.83 15.56
C PRO A 117 -24.04 -14.07 17.00
N THR A 118 -24.64 -13.05 17.61
CA THR A 118 -25.26 -13.12 18.96
C THR A 118 -26.79 -13.11 18.87
N GLU A 119 -27.33 -12.65 17.74
CA GLU A 119 -28.75 -12.67 17.41
C GLU A 119 -28.99 -13.27 16.02
N ALA A 120 -30.25 -13.43 15.64
CA ALA A 120 -30.61 -13.95 14.33
C ALA A 120 -30.20 -12.97 13.21
N VAL A 121 -29.41 -13.42 12.23
CA VAL A 121 -28.91 -12.61 11.12
C VAL A 121 -29.35 -13.15 9.77
N THR A 122 -29.41 -12.26 8.79
CA THR A 122 -29.71 -12.65 7.41
C THR A 122 -28.42 -13.05 6.71
N VAL A 123 -28.41 -14.26 6.13
CA VAL A 123 -27.34 -14.74 5.25
C VAL A 123 -27.97 -15.02 3.88
N GLY A 124 -27.52 -14.34 2.86
CA GLY A 124 -28.14 -14.37 1.55
C GLY A 124 -29.59 -13.86 1.57
N GLN A 125 -30.56 -14.76 1.46
CA GLN A 125 -31.99 -14.41 1.45
C GLN A 125 -32.79 -14.93 2.63
N ARG A 126 -32.15 -15.59 3.60
CA ARG A 126 -32.80 -16.24 4.74
C ARG A 126 -32.22 -15.77 6.06
N VAL A 127 -33.08 -15.80 7.09
CA VAL A 127 -32.68 -15.49 8.46
C VAL A 127 -32.30 -16.80 9.16
N TYR A 128 -31.20 -16.78 9.86
CA TYR A 128 -30.65 -17.92 10.62
C TYR A 128 -30.35 -17.50 12.04
N THR A 129 -30.52 -18.45 12.96
CA THR A 129 -30.17 -18.22 14.37
C THR A 129 -28.68 -18.44 14.62
N PRO A 130 -28.14 -17.93 15.74
CA PRO A 130 -26.73 -18.15 16.11
C PRO A 130 -26.34 -19.63 16.20
N GLU A 131 -27.22 -20.48 16.68
CA GLU A 131 -26.99 -21.94 16.80
C GLU A 131 -26.91 -22.62 15.43
N GLU A 132 -27.74 -22.18 14.49
CA GLU A 132 -27.77 -22.68 13.12
C GLU A 132 -26.50 -22.32 12.35
N ILE A 133 -25.99 -21.09 12.54
CA ILE A 133 -24.78 -20.59 11.87
C ILE A 133 -23.52 -21.05 12.60
N GLY A 134 -23.48 -20.92 13.92
CA GLY A 134 -22.30 -21.01 14.73
C GLY A 134 -21.33 -19.86 14.46
N THR A 135 -20.08 -20.16 14.29
CA THR A 135 -19.03 -19.18 13.90
C THR A 135 -18.75 -19.30 12.41
N ILE A 136 -18.70 -18.18 11.74
CA ILE A 136 -18.26 -18.08 10.32
C ILE A 136 -16.80 -17.69 10.31
N GLU A 137 -15.97 -18.53 9.73
CA GLU A 137 -14.55 -18.26 9.50
C GLU A 137 -14.32 -17.97 8.00
N GLY A 138 -13.68 -16.86 7.69
CA GLY A 138 -13.31 -16.48 6.34
C GLY A 138 -11.83 -16.11 6.23
N LYS A 139 -11.21 -16.48 5.11
CA LYS A 139 -9.83 -16.12 4.81
C LYS A 139 -9.76 -15.39 3.48
N VAL A 140 -9.17 -14.21 3.50
CA VAL A 140 -8.92 -13.43 2.29
C VAL A 140 -7.42 -13.35 2.05
N ARG A 141 -7.00 -13.70 0.84
CA ARG A 141 -5.60 -13.61 0.41
C ARG A 141 -5.43 -12.71 -0.79
N ALA A 142 -4.45 -11.84 -0.72
CA ALA A 142 -4.00 -11.06 -1.86
C ALA A 142 -3.11 -11.91 -2.80
N ARG A 143 -3.00 -11.49 -4.05
CA ARG A 143 -2.08 -12.10 -5.02
C ARG A 143 -0.65 -12.05 -4.50
N ARG A 144 0.09 -13.15 -4.63
CA ARG A 144 1.47 -13.24 -4.13
C ARG A 144 2.41 -12.25 -4.81
N PHE A 145 2.30 -12.08 -6.11
CA PHE A 145 3.17 -11.19 -6.90
C PHE A 145 2.41 -9.94 -7.33
N ALA A 146 2.97 -8.76 -7.03
CA ALA A 146 2.37 -7.49 -7.35
C ALA A 146 3.43 -6.50 -7.86
N PRO A 147 3.29 -5.96 -9.07
CA PRO A 147 4.09 -4.82 -9.54
C PRO A 147 3.88 -3.59 -8.67
N THR A 148 4.94 -2.80 -8.50
CA THR A 148 4.93 -1.56 -7.71
C THR A 148 5.48 -0.40 -8.52
N PHE A 149 4.88 0.77 -8.36
CA PHE A 149 5.33 2.03 -8.95
C PHE A 149 5.27 3.11 -7.86
N THR A 150 6.39 3.76 -7.61
CA THR A 150 6.45 4.83 -6.61
C THR A 150 7.23 6.02 -7.12
N VAL A 151 6.86 7.19 -6.62
CA VAL A 151 7.67 8.41 -6.67
C VAL A 151 8.16 8.69 -5.26
N GLY A 152 9.35 9.22 -5.13
CA GLY A 152 9.89 9.46 -3.82
C GLY A 152 11.00 10.48 -3.80
N PHE A 153 11.41 10.79 -2.60
CA PHE A 153 12.55 11.65 -2.34
C PHE A 153 13.47 10.97 -1.32
N ALA A 154 14.74 10.87 -1.65
CA ALA A 154 15.77 10.29 -0.80
C ALA A 154 16.89 11.32 -0.56
N LYS A 155 17.23 11.53 0.68
CA LYS A 155 18.40 12.31 1.06
C LYS A 155 19.48 11.35 1.54
N ASN A 156 20.33 10.95 0.62
CA ASN A 156 21.49 10.12 0.90
C ASN A 156 22.75 11.00 0.78
N ARG A 157 23.61 10.92 1.76
CA ARG A 157 24.98 11.46 1.68
C ARG A 157 25.89 10.34 1.19
N ASP A 158 27.10 10.70 0.76
CA ASP A 158 28.13 9.73 0.39
C ASP A 158 28.44 8.77 1.55
N LYS A 159 28.35 9.29 2.77
CA LYS A 159 28.42 8.54 4.02
C LYS A 159 27.66 9.26 5.11
N GLY A 160 26.86 8.53 5.89
CA GLY A 160 26.15 9.09 7.03
C GLY A 160 24.65 8.84 7.03
N PHE A 161 23.92 9.68 7.74
CA PHE A 161 22.48 9.57 7.90
C PHE A 161 21.74 9.72 6.56
N ALA A 162 20.85 8.78 6.30
CA ALA A 162 20.01 8.72 5.12
C ALA A 162 18.54 8.61 5.52
N TRP A 163 17.66 9.24 4.75
CA TRP A 163 16.24 9.05 4.88
C TRP A 163 15.58 9.13 3.51
N SER A 164 14.42 8.50 3.38
CA SER A 164 13.61 8.61 2.17
C SER A 164 12.13 8.51 2.47
N LEU A 165 11.33 9.15 1.62
CA LEU A 165 9.88 9.06 1.60
C LEU A 165 9.45 8.65 0.20
N ASP A 166 8.62 7.61 0.11
CA ASP A 166 8.07 7.11 -1.13
C ASP A 166 6.54 7.06 -1.05
N ALA A 167 5.89 7.46 -2.14
CA ALA A 167 4.45 7.33 -2.32
C ALA A 167 4.16 6.71 -3.69
N GLY A 168 3.14 5.86 -3.78
CA GLY A 168 2.80 5.19 -5.02
C GLY A 168 1.75 4.12 -4.89
N VAL A 169 1.83 3.12 -5.75
CA VAL A 169 0.83 2.08 -5.87
C VAL A 169 1.45 0.69 -6.04
N MET A 170 0.75 -0.29 -5.49
CA MET A 170 0.99 -1.70 -5.72
C MET A 170 -0.22 -2.31 -6.44
N LEU A 171 -0.01 -2.94 -7.58
CA LEU A 171 -1.05 -3.56 -8.39
C LEU A 171 -1.19 -5.02 -7.98
N HIS A 172 -1.91 -5.28 -6.90
CA HIS A 172 -2.04 -6.64 -6.37
C HIS A 172 -3.18 -7.46 -7.01
N GLY A 173 -3.94 -6.85 -7.92
CA GLY A 173 -5.06 -7.53 -8.57
C GLY A 173 -6.21 -7.84 -7.61
N ARG A 174 -7.08 -8.76 -8.04
CA ARG A 174 -8.26 -9.13 -7.26
C ARG A 174 -7.86 -9.97 -6.04
N PRO A 175 -8.28 -9.62 -4.82
CA PRO A 175 -8.21 -10.52 -3.68
C PRO A 175 -9.03 -11.79 -3.96
N ARG A 176 -8.67 -12.88 -3.30
CA ARG A 176 -9.42 -14.14 -3.37
C ARG A 176 -9.91 -14.50 -1.99
N THR A 177 -11.20 -14.75 -1.87
CA THR A 177 -11.76 -15.31 -0.66
C THR A 177 -11.53 -16.82 -0.71
N GLU A 178 -10.79 -17.34 0.27
CA GLU A 178 -10.61 -18.77 0.48
C GLU A 178 -11.60 -19.22 1.56
N ASP A 179 -12.13 -20.40 1.39
CA ASP A 179 -12.94 -21.18 2.33
C ASP A 179 -13.68 -20.37 3.42
N VAL A 180 -14.92 -19.99 3.12
CA VAL A 180 -15.84 -19.52 4.15
C VAL A 180 -16.47 -20.77 4.77
N VAL A 181 -16.21 -21.00 6.04
CA VAL A 181 -16.67 -22.20 6.78
C VAL A 181 -17.52 -21.75 7.95
N ALA A 182 -18.70 -22.35 8.08
CA ALA A 182 -19.56 -22.19 9.25
C ALA A 182 -19.46 -23.44 10.14
N THR A 183 -19.66 -23.26 11.46
CA THR A 183 -19.52 -24.36 12.44
C THR A 183 -20.82 -24.76 13.12
N GLY A 184 -21.94 -24.08 12.82
CA GLY A 184 -23.25 -24.32 13.42
C GLY A 184 -23.95 -25.58 12.90
N GLU A 185 -25.15 -25.81 13.41
CA GLU A 185 -25.95 -27.01 13.10
C GLU A 185 -26.25 -27.18 11.60
N LEU A 186 -26.43 -26.06 10.89
CA LEU A 186 -26.70 -26.05 9.46
C LEU A 186 -25.44 -25.97 8.57
N ALA A 187 -24.24 -26.09 9.15
CA ALA A 187 -22.98 -26.00 8.41
C ALA A 187 -22.90 -26.94 7.18
N SER A 188 -23.53 -28.11 7.26
CA SER A 188 -23.58 -29.07 6.14
C SER A 188 -24.93 -29.04 5.35
N ASN A 189 -25.82 -28.11 5.66
CA ASN A 189 -27.11 -28.03 4.99
C ASN A 189 -26.93 -27.40 3.60
N PRO A 190 -27.43 -28.04 2.51
CA PRO A 190 -27.26 -27.53 1.15
C PRO A 190 -27.84 -26.14 0.91
N LEU A 191 -28.97 -25.80 1.54
CA LEU A 191 -29.64 -24.51 1.38
C LEU A 191 -28.81 -23.40 2.08
N PHE A 192 -28.26 -23.68 3.25
CA PHE A 192 -27.40 -22.77 3.95
C PHE A 192 -26.08 -22.54 3.18
N GLN A 193 -25.50 -23.59 2.63
CA GLN A 193 -24.30 -23.49 1.79
C GLN A 193 -24.55 -22.68 0.51
N GLU A 194 -25.74 -22.76 -0.08
CA GLU A 194 -26.11 -21.92 -1.22
C GLU A 194 -26.21 -20.44 -0.84
N ASP A 195 -26.84 -20.12 0.30
CA ASP A 195 -26.93 -18.74 0.78
C ASP A 195 -25.54 -18.18 1.15
N LEU A 196 -24.69 -18.98 1.81
CA LEU A 196 -23.31 -18.61 2.12
C LEU A 196 -22.47 -18.37 0.86
N ALA A 197 -22.68 -19.16 -0.18
CA ALA A 197 -22.00 -18.97 -1.47
C ALA A 197 -22.46 -17.68 -2.18
N ARG A 198 -23.72 -17.27 -2.05
CA ARG A 198 -24.22 -15.99 -2.57
C ARG A 198 -23.61 -14.82 -1.84
N GLU A 199 -23.61 -14.85 -0.52
CA GLU A 199 -22.99 -13.82 0.32
C GLU A 199 -21.51 -13.64 -0.04
N ARG A 200 -20.80 -14.76 -0.19
CA ARG A 200 -19.42 -14.74 -0.66
C ARG A 200 -19.26 -14.08 -2.03
N ALA A 201 -20.13 -14.39 -2.97
CA ALA A 201 -20.08 -13.81 -4.33
C ALA A 201 -20.35 -12.29 -4.31
N GLU A 202 -21.23 -11.82 -3.42
CA GLU A 202 -21.52 -10.40 -3.24
C GLU A 202 -20.32 -9.67 -2.67
N ILE A 203 -19.69 -10.19 -1.60
CA ILE A 203 -18.45 -9.65 -1.04
C ILE A 203 -17.33 -9.63 -2.08
N GLU A 204 -17.17 -10.70 -2.87
CA GLU A 204 -16.18 -10.74 -3.95
C GLU A 204 -16.43 -9.66 -5.01
N GLY A 205 -17.70 -9.36 -5.32
CA GLY A 205 -18.08 -8.28 -6.23
C GLY A 205 -17.72 -6.90 -5.71
N GLU A 206 -17.88 -6.64 -4.42
CA GLU A 206 -17.54 -5.37 -3.82
C GLU A 206 -16.03 -5.14 -3.77
N VAL A 207 -15.25 -6.17 -3.41
CA VAL A 207 -13.78 -6.06 -3.32
C VAL A 207 -13.08 -6.06 -4.69
N ASP A 208 -13.79 -6.40 -5.76
CA ASP A 208 -13.24 -6.40 -7.14
C ASP A 208 -12.75 -5.02 -7.60
N ASN A 209 -13.23 -3.95 -6.98
CA ASN A 209 -12.79 -2.58 -7.26
C ASN A 209 -11.44 -2.23 -6.61
N TYR A 210 -11.00 -2.98 -5.61
CA TYR A 210 -9.77 -2.75 -4.85
C TYR A 210 -8.57 -3.50 -5.47
N LYS A 211 -8.22 -3.18 -6.72
CA LYS A 211 -7.07 -3.80 -7.43
C LYS A 211 -5.73 -3.13 -7.15
N VAL A 212 -5.79 -1.95 -6.55
CA VAL A 212 -4.64 -1.06 -6.32
C VAL A 212 -4.51 -0.79 -4.83
N TYR A 213 -3.33 -1.02 -4.30
CA TYR A 213 -3.00 -0.72 -2.90
C TYR A 213 -2.10 0.52 -2.83
N PRO A 214 -2.46 1.55 -2.08
CA PRO A 214 -1.63 2.74 -1.93
C PRO A 214 -0.38 2.44 -1.10
N ILE A 215 0.77 2.89 -1.58
CA ILE A 215 2.05 2.79 -0.89
C ILE A 215 2.42 4.16 -0.35
N VAL A 216 2.71 4.23 0.95
CA VAL A 216 3.40 5.34 1.60
C VAL A 216 4.42 4.73 2.55
N GLN A 217 5.71 4.95 2.30
CA GLN A 217 6.82 4.39 3.09
C GLN A 217 7.84 5.46 3.44
N LEU A 218 8.22 5.50 4.70
CA LEU A 218 9.33 6.28 5.22
C LEU A 218 10.48 5.33 5.56
N SER A 219 11.69 5.65 5.11
CA SER A 219 12.88 4.87 5.47
C SER A 219 13.91 5.79 6.14
N VAL A 220 14.57 5.27 7.17
CA VAL A 220 15.63 5.95 7.92
C VAL A 220 16.79 4.99 8.12
N GLY A 221 18.01 5.43 7.83
CA GLY A 221 19.16 4.55 7.89
C GLY A 221 20.50 5.27 7.76
N TYR A 222 21.48 4.52 7.29
CA TYR A 222 22.87 4.97 7.14
C TYR A 222 23.43 4.49 5.81
N THR A 223 24.15 5.38 5.14
CA THR A 223 24.94 5.09 3.91
C THR A 223 26.42 4.94 4.28
N PHE A 224 27.04 3.88 3.76
CA PHE A 224 28.42 3.48 4.00
C PHE A 224 29.34 3.85 2.84
#